data_04a819468f7e03aa2bd3d5a48adede46
#
_entry.id   04a819468f7e03aa2bd3d5a48adede46
#
_cell.length_a   1.000
_cell.length_b   1.000
_cell.length_c   1.000
_cell.angle_alpha   90.00
_cell.angle_beta   90.00
_cell.angle_gamma   90.00
#
_symmetry.space_group_name_H-M   'P 1'
#
loop_
_entity.id
_entity.type
_entity.pdbx_description
1 polymer ?
#
loop_
_entity_poly.entity_id
_entity_poly.type
_entity_poly.pdbx_seq_one_letter_code
_entity_poly.pdbx_strand_id
1 'polypeptide(L)'
;MLVLGIETSCDETGVGLVEGGRTLLANAVASQVEVHARYGGVVPEVASRQHVLALVPTLHRALQEAGVSLPQVDAVAVTCGPGLVGSLIVGVNFAKGLAMALGKPLLGVNHLEGHIYAAWLEPTLDPEREPGFPLVCLLASGGHTDLVLMEGHGEYRLLGRTRDDAAGEAFDKAARVLGLGFPGGPEIQREAGRATRPEPFPRVVVEGLAFSFSGLKTALVRRAQAAGLYPPAGASASPSESREAVANLAAGFQEAVVEALVEKTLEGVRRTGARGILLGGGVSANALLRQRLQQRSPVPLLVPCPSLCTDNGAMIAAAAFFRLRRGERHGWDLDAHPSLRLG
;
A
#
# COMPACT_ATOMS: atom_id res chain seq x y z
N MET A 1 -16.70 -6.99 19.40
CA MET A 1 -16.06 -5.65 19.54
C MET A 1 -16.03 -5.01 18.18
N LEU A 2 -16.69 -3.87 18.05
CA LEU A 2 -16.77 -3.08 16.83
C LEU A 2 -15.73 -1.95 16.88
N VAL A 3 -14.78 -1.95 15.94
CA VAL A 3 -13.73 -0.95 15.85
C VAL A 3 -13.96 -0.04 14.65
N LEU A 4 -13.88 1.27 14.87
CA LEU A 4 -13.85 2.28 13.82
C LEU A 4 -12.40 2.63 13.52
N GLY A 5 -11.96 2.45 12.28
CA GLY A 5 -10.62 2.78 11.81
C GLY A 5 -10.62 3.98 10.89
N ILE A 6 -9.63 4.86 11.08
CA ILE A 6 -9.45 6.09 10.30
C ILE A 6 -8.05 6.04 9.66
N GLU A 7 -8.02 6.24 8.33
CA GLU A 7 -6.80 6.30 7.54
C GLU A 7 -6.71 7.65 6.83
N THR A 8 -5.59 8.35 7.05
CA THR A 8 -5.28 9.65 6.41
C THR A 8 -3.79 9.84 6.15
N SER A 9 -3.02 8.76 6.00
CA SER A 9 -1.55 8.87 5.95
C SER A 9 -1.00 9.50 4.66
N CYS A 10 -1.75 9.45 3.55
CA CYS A 10 -1.29 9.94 2.25
C CYS A 10 -2.39 10.73 1.53
N ASP A 11 -3.01 10.16 0.52
CA ASP A 11 -3.98 10.82 -0.37
C ASP A 11 -5.36 10.14 -0.42
N GLU A 12 -5.59 9.13 0.40
CA GLU A 12 -6.89 8.52 0.66
C GLU A 12 -7.41 8.88 2.05
N THR A 13 -8.65 9.38 2.13
CA THR A 13 -9.38 9.49 3.39
C THR A 13 -10.24 8.25 3.57
N GLY A 14 -9.83 7.35 4.46
CA GLY A 14 -10.52 6.10 4.72
C GLY A 14 -11.21 6.07 6.08
N VAL A 15 -12.44 5.58 6.14
CA VAL A 15 -13.13 5.20 7.39
C VAL A 15 -13.71 3.81 7.22
N GLY A 16 -13.32 2.90 8.13
CA GLY A 16 -13.77 1.52 8.11
C GLY A 16 -14.39 1.09 9.43
N LEU A 17 -15.32 0.16 9.38
CA LEU A 17 -15.97 -0.47 10.51
C LEU A 17 -15.78 -1.98 10.44
N VAL A 18 -15.11 -2.53 11.45
CA VAL A 18 -14.76 -3.95 11.49
C VAL A 18 -15.18 -4.55 12.82
N GLU A 19 -15.90 -5.65 12.77
CA GLU A 19 -16.30 -6.42 13.94
C GLU A 19 -15.39 -7.63 14.13
N GLY A 20 -14.94 -7.82 15.39
CA GLY A 20 -14.11 -8.97 15.74
C GLY A 20 -12.76 -9.04 15.03
N GLY A 21 -12.31 -7.93 14.41
CA GLY A 21 -11.06 -7.83 13.66
C GLY A 21 -11.07 -8.52 12.29
N ARG A 22 -12.21 -9.09 11.86
CA ARG A 22 -12.33 -9.91 10.65
C ARG A 22 -13.55 -9.59 9.79
N THR A 23 -14.67 -9.27 10.42
CA THR A 23 -15.92 -9.01 9.72
C THR A 23 -15.97 -7.56 9.26
N LEU A 24 -15.80 -7.35 7.97
CA LEU A 24 -15.90 -6.04 7.35
C LEU A 24 -17.36 -5.61 7.25
N LEU A 25 -17.75 -4.56 7.98
CA LEU A 25 -19.11 -3.99 7.91
C LEU A 25 -19.18 -2.82 6.93
N ALA A 26 -18.14 -1.97 6.89
CA ALA A 26 -18.03 -0.88 5.93
C ALA A 26 -16.58 -0.50 5.68
N ASN A 27 -16.30 0.01 4.48
CA ASN A 27 -14.99 0.54 4.10
C ASN A 27 -15.17 1.72 3.12
N ALA A 28 -15.49 2.88 3.65
CA ALA A 28 -15.68 4.10 2.88
C ALA A 28 -14.32 4.78 2.62
N VAL A 29 -14.01 5.04 1.36
CA VAL A 29 -12.77 5.74 0.94
C VAL A 29 -13.12 6.91 0.04
N ALA A 30 -12.57 8.09 0.35
CA ALA A 30 -12.57 9.28 -0.51
C ALA A 30 -11.16 9.50 -1.05
N SER A 31 -10.94 9.18 -2.33
CA SER A 31 -9.65 9.31 -2.99
C SER A 31 -9.42 10.72 -3.51
N GLN A 32 -8.18 11.16 -3.44
CA GLN A 32 -7.71 12.45 -3.93
C GLN A 32 -6.95 12.34 -5.27
N VAL A 33 -6.97 11.15 -5.90
CA VAL A 33 -6.23 10.87 -7.15
C VAL A 33 -6.48 11.91 -8.22
N GLU A 34 -7.75 12.31 -8.44
CA GLU A 34 -8.10 13.33 -9.47
C GLU A 34 -7.49 14.69 -9.18
N VAL A 35 -7.39 15.06 -7.91
CA VAL A 35 -6.76 16.31 -7.47
C VAL A 35 -5.26 16.27 -7.72
N HIS A 36 -4.61 15.19 -7.31
CA HIS A 36 -3.16 15.02 -7.41
C HIS A 36 -2.67 14.71 -8.83
N ALA A 37 -3.50 14.12 -9.68
CA ALA A 37 -3.19 13.89 -11.10
C ALA A 37 -2.80 15.19 -11.82
N ARG A 38 -3.41 16.33 -11.45
CA ARG A 38 -3.10 17.66 -12.02
C ARG A 38 -1.67 18.12 -11.73
N TYR A 39 -1.07 17.60 -10.64
CA TYR A 39 0.30 17.92 -10.22
C TYR A 39 1.29 16.83 -10.64
N GLY A 40 0.79 15.71 -11.15
CA GLY A 40 1.59 14.53 -11.52
C GLY A 40 2.15 13.78 -10.31
N GLY A 41 1.51 13.88 -9.14
CA GLY A 41 1.88 13.22 -7.89
C GLY A 41 1.32 13.92 -6.66
N VAL A 42 1.46 13.31 -5.48
CA VAL A 42 0.89 13.80 -4.24
C VAL A 42 1.57 15.10 -3.78
N VAL A 43 0.75 16.11 -3.45
CA VAL A 43 1.18 17.40 -2.85
C VAL A 43 0.73 17.43 -1.40
N PRO A 44 1.67 17.35 -0.41
CA PRO A 44 1.33 17.15 1.00
C PRO A 44 0.36 18.18 1.61
N GLU A 45 0.53 19.45 1.27
CA GLU A 45 -0.37 20.51 1.77
C GLU A 45 -1.78 20.42 1.18
N VAL A 46 -1.90 20.02 -0.08
CA VAL A 46 -3.20 19.79 -0.71
C VAL A 46 -3.87 18.58 -0.06
N ALA A 47 -3.11 17.47 0.15
CA ALA A 47 -3.63 16.28 0.78
C ALA A 47 -4.21 16.55 2.17
N SER A 48 -3.49 17.25 3.04
CA SER A 48 -3.96 17.55 4.39
C SER A 48 -5.26 18.38 4.39
N ARG A 49 -5.39 19.38 3.50
CA ARG A 49 -6.62 20.17 3.36
C ARG A 49 -7.80 19.33 2.87
N GLN A 50 -7.57 18.41 1.94
CA GLN A 50 -8.63 17.52 1.44
C GLN A 50 -9.12 16.57 2.53
N HIS A 51 -8.25 16.05 3.40
CA HIS A 51 -8.66 15.23 4.54
C HIS A 51 -9.62 15.96 5.48
N VAL A 52 -9.37 17.24 5.77
CA VAL A 52 -10.27 18.04 6.61
C VAL A 52 -11.68 18.10 6.03
N LEU A 53 -11.80 18.21 4.71
CA LEU A 53 -13.09 18.29 4.03
C LEU A 53 -13.76 16.90 3.92
N ALA A 54 -12.97 15.83 3.75
CA ALA A 54 -13.48 14.51 3.44
C ALA A 54 -13.83 13.66 4.66
N LEU A 55 -13.19 13.87 5.84
CA LEU A 55 -13.33 12.98 7.01
C LEU A 55 -14.78 12.83 7.49
N VAL A 56 -15.49 13.93 7.70
CA VAL A 56 -16.87 13.88 8.21
C VAL A 56 -17.81 13.22 7.20
N PRO A 57 -17.84 13.59 5.91
CA PRO A 57 -18.64 12.88 4.91
C PRO A 57 -18.32 11.38 4.80
N THR A 58 -17.03 11.02 4.86
CA THR A 58 -16.59 9.61 4.78
C THR A 58 -17.02 8.82 6.01
N LEU A 59 -16.94 9.41 7.22
CA LEU A 59 -17.46 8.80 8.44
C LEU A 59 -18.98 8.54 8.35
N HIS A 60 -19.75 9.54 7.92
CA HIS A 60 -21.20 9.39 7.76
C HIS A 60 -21.55 8.27 6.78
N ARG A 61 -20.84 8.20 5.64
CA ARG A 61 -21.02 7.14 4.65
C ARG A 61 -20.72 5.76 5.24
N ALA A 62 -19.59 5.61 5.95
CA ALA A 62 -19.21 4.34 6.56
C ALA A 62 -20.25 3.85 7.60
N LEU A 63 -20.75 4.74 8.45
CA LEU A 63 -21.81 4.42 9.43
C LEU A 63 -23.10 3.98 8.74
N GLN A 64 -23.48 4.66 7.66
CA GLN A 64 -24.68 4.38 6.89
C GLN A 64 -24.57 3.02 6.16
N GLU A 65 -23.43 2.75 5.53
CA GLU A 65 -23.14 1.47 4.87
C GLU A 65 -23.16 0.29 5.85
N ALA A 66 -22.61 0.49 7.06
CA ALA A 66 -22.59 -0.52 8.11
C ALA A 66 -23.95 -0.68 8.83
N GLY A 67 -24.87 0.26 8.70
CA GLY A 67 -26.14 0.27 9.43
C GLY A 67 -25.97 0.46 10.94
N VAL A 68 -24.89 1.13 11.40
CA VAL A 68 -24.56 1.34 12.81
C VAL A 68 -24.49 2.82 13.15
N SER A 69 -24.66 3.13 14.44
CA SER A 69 -24.50 4.48 15.00
C SER A 69 -23.21 4.60 15.82
N LEU A 70 -22.71 5.82 15.98
CA LEU A 70 -21.48 6.08 16.73
C LEU A 70 -21.45 5.49 18.15
N PRO A 71 -22.54 5.54 18.97
CA PRO A 71 -22.53 4.93 20.30
C PRO A 71 -22.25 3.41 20.32
N GLN A 72 -22.53 2.70 19.23
CA GLN A 72 -22.31 1.25 19.11
C GLN A 72 -20.83 0.90 18.85
N VAL A 73 -20.01 1.88 18.49
CA VAL A 73 -18.55 1.69 18.32
C VAL A 73 -17.91 1.44 19.68
N ASP A 74 -17.07 0.41 19.78
CA ASP A 74 -16.39 0.05 21.02
C ASP A 74 -15.02 0.74 21.18
N ALA A 75 -14.36 1.08 20.06
CA ALA A 75 -13.06 1.76 20.05
C ALA A 75 -12.85 2.54 18.76
N VAL A 76 -12.05 3.60 18.84
CA VAL A 76 -11.60 4.41 17.70
C VAL A 76 -10.11 4.16 17.47
N ALA A 77 -9.76 3.83 16.24
CA ALA A 77 -8.39 3.63 15.80
C ALA A 77 -8.03 4.60 14.69
N VAL A 78 -6.77 5.00 14.61
CA VAL A 78 -6.29 5.94 13.59
C VAL A 78 -4.87 5.63 13.21
N THR A 79 -4.52 5.81 11.96
CA THR A 79 -3.13 5.78 11.52
C THR A 79 -2.36 6.94 12.16
N CYS A 80 -1.34 6.61 12.95
CA CYS A 80 -0.44 7.59 13.55
C CYS A 80 0.91 7.71 12.83
N GLY A 81 1.19 6.85 11.85
CA GLY A 81 2.39 6.83 11.03
C GLY A 81 2.68 5.44 10.46
N PRO A 82 3.64 5.33 9.52
CA PRO A 82 4.28 6.44 8.80
C PRO A 82 3.31 7.13 7.83
N GLY A 83 3.71 8.33 7.31
CA GLY A 83 2.92 9.06 6.33
C GLY A 83 3.25 10.57 6.28
N LEU A 84 2.45 11.32 5.53
CA LEU A 84 2.57 12.77 5.43
C LEU A 84 2.15 13.43 6.74
N VAL A 85 3.05 14.20 7.35
CA VAL A 85 2.83 14.76 8.71
C VAL A 85 1.54 15.55 8.82
N GLY A 86 1.24 16.42 7.85
CA GLY A 86 0.01 17.23 7.85
C GLY A 86 -1.25 16.37 7.76
N SER A 87 -1.23 15.34 6.94
CA SER A 87 -2.33 14.38 6.76
C SER A 87 -2.57 13.55 8.02
N LEU A 88 -1.50 13.03 8.63
CA LEU A 88 -1.56 12.28 9.90
C LEU A 88 -2.13 13.13 11.04
N ILE A 89 -1.68 14.39 11.17
CA ILE A 89 -2.19 15.33 12.20
C ILE A 89 -3.70 15.50 12.09
N VAL A 90 -4.24 15.61 10.88
CA VAL A 90 -5.69 15.76 10.66
C VAL A 90 -6.43 14.53 11.18
N GLY A 91 -6.02 13.30 10.79
CA GLY A 91 -6.65 12.07 11.23
C GLY A 91 -6.54 11.84 12.74
N VAL A 92 -5.33 12.03 13.31
CA VAL A 92 -5.07 11.83 14.74
C VAL A 92 -5.93 12.76 15.59
N ASN A 93 -6.00 14.05 15.26
CA ASN A 93 -6.82 14.99 16.03
C ASN A 93 -8.32 14.75 15.87
N PHE A 94 -8.77 14.38 14.67
CA PHE A 94 -10.15 13.98 14.45
C PHE A 94 -10.52 12.73 15.30
N ALA A 95 -9.66 11.70 15.31
CA ALA A 95 -9.87 10.49 16.10
C ALA A 95 -9.88 10.78 17.62
N LYS A 96 -8.98 11.65 18.10
CA LYS A 96 -8.98 12.09 19.50
C LYS A 96 -10.32 12.76 19.88
N GLY A 97 -10.75 13.73 19.08
CA GLY A 97 -12.02 14.41 19.32
C GLY A 97 -13.22 13.46 19.34
N LEU A 98 -13.24 12.52 18.39
CA LEU A 98 -14.30 11.51 18.29
C LEU A 98 -14.27 10.55 19.51
N ALA A 99 -13.11 9.98 19.84
CA ALA A 99 -12.95 9.07 20.98
C ALA A 99 -13.31 9.75 22.30
N MET A 100 -12.92 11.00 22.47
CA MET A 100 -13.25 11.81 23.65
C MET A 100 -14.76 12.05 23.76
N ALA A 101 -15.41 12.46 22.68
CA ALA A 101 -16.85 12.69 22.66
C ALA A 101 -17.66 11.43 22.95
N LEU A 102 -17.17 10.28 22.54
CA LEU A 102 -17.83 8.98 22.74
C LEU A 102 -17.45 8.31 24.07
N GLY A 103 -16.43 8.78 24.77
CA GLY A 103 -15.86 8.11 25.95
C GLY A 103 -15.28 6.72 25.63
N LYS A 104 -14.73 6.54 24.42
CA LYS A 104 -14.23 5.25 23.93
C LYS A 104 -12.69 5.20 23.90
N PRO A 105 -12.08 4.00 24.01
CA PRO A 105 -10.64 3.83 23.83
C PRO A 105 -10.16 4.35 22.48
N LEU A 106 -8.96 5.00 22.51
CA LEU A 106 -8.23 5.46 21.33
C LEU A 106 -7.00 4.59 21.11
N LEU A 107 -6.73 4.26 19.84
CA LEU A 107 -5.52 3.53 19.45
C LEU A 107 -4.88 4.12 18.19
N GLY A 108 -3.59 4.50 18.30
CA GLY A 108 -2.75 4.79 17.13
C GLY A 108 -2.23 3.50 16.52
N VAL A 109 -2.34 3.34 15.21
CA VAL A 109 -1.93 2.16 14.44
C VAL A 109 -0.83 2.54 13.46
N ASN A 110 0.12 1.65 13.26
CA ASN A 110 1.10 1.80 12.19
C ASN A 110 0.43 1.48 10.85
N HIS A 111 0.57 2.38 9.87
CA HIS A 111 0.01 2.24 8.52
C HIS A 111 0.40 0.93 7.84
N LEU A 112 1.69 0.54 7.95
CA LEU A 112 2.19 -0.70 7.36
C LEU A 112 1.62 -1.95 8.05
N GLU A 113 1.39 -1.88 9.37
CA GLU A 113 0.67 -2.91 10.10
C GLU A 113 -0.78 -3.04 9.58
N GLY A 114 -1.44 -1.92 9.29
CA GLY A 114 -2.76 -1.93 8.65
C GLY A 114 -2.76 -2.77 7.37
N HIS A 115 -1.81 -2.54 6.48
CA HIS A 115 -1.68 -3.31 5.24
C HIS A 115 -1.47 -4.83 5.45
N ILE A 116 -0.80 -5.23 6.53
CA ILE A 116 -0.72 -6.65 6.90
C ILE A 116 -2.11 -7.19 7.25
N TYR A 117 -2.84 -6.46 8.11
CA TYR A 117 -4.15 -6.92 8.60
C TYR A 117 -5.28 -6.82 7.57
N ALA A 118 -5.06 -6.21 6.41
CA ALA A 118 -5.99 -6.28 5.29
C ALA A 118 -6.32 -7.73 4.88
N ALA A 119 -5.37 -8.67 5.05
CA ALA A 119 -5.59 -10.09 4.77
C ALA A 119 -6.58 -10.77 5.75
N TRP A 120 -6.76 -10.24 6.96
CA TRP A 120 -7.74 -10.75 7.93
C TRP A 120 -9.17 -10.35 7.58
N LEU A 121 -9.35 -9.35 6.71
CA LEU A 121 -10.64 -8.90 6.20
C LEU A 121 -11.13 -9.69 5.00
N GLU A 122 -10.29 -10.54 4.43
CA GLU A 122 -10.64 -11.40 3.30
C GLU A 122 -11.35 -12.65 3.82
N PRO A 123 -12.66 -12.87 3.50
CA PRO A 123 -13.43 -13.96 4.08
C PRO A 123 -12.90 -15.36 3.77
N THR A 124 -12.17 -15.49 2.67
CA THR A 124 -11.59 -16.76 2.21
C THR A 124 -10.24 -17.09 2.86
N LEU A 125 -9.65 -16.15 3.61
CA LEU A 125 -8.36 -16.30 4.26
C LEU A 125 -8.52 -16.44 5.78
N ASP A 126 -7.71 -17.31 6.36
CA ASP A 126 -7.51 -17.40 7.82
C ASP A 126 -6.02 -17.49 8.15
N PRO A 127 -5.30 -16.35 8.11
CA PRO A 127 -3.84 -16.35 8.25
C PRO A 127 -3.32 -16.96 9.57
N GLU A 128 -4.14 -16.99 10.63
CA GLU A 128 -3.76 -17.60 11.92
C GLU A 128 -3.78 -19.12 11.89
N ARG A 129 -4.71 -19.70 11.13
CA ARG A 129 -4.89 -21.15 11.04
C ARG A 129 -4.13 -21.74 9.87
N GLU A 130 -4.20 -21.07 8.73
CA GLU A 130 -3.60 -21.56 7.49
C GLU A 130 -2.98 -20.40 6.70
N PRO A 131 -1.66 -20.34 6.63
CA PRO A 131 -0.66 -21.32 7.10
C PRO A 131 -0.24 -21.18 8.57
N GLY A 132 -0.71 -20.16 9.31
CA GLY A 132 -0.23 -19.75 10.62
C GLY A 132 1.10 -19.02 10.56
N PHE A 133 1.60 -18.60 11.72
CA PHE A 133 2.87 -17.89 11.83
C PHE A 133 4.08 -18.83 11.77
N PRO A 134 5.29 -18.36 11.41
CA PRO A 134 5.59 -16.99 10.96
C PRO A 134 5.24 -16.74 9.48
N LEU A 135 4.95 -15.48 9.13
CA LEU A 135 4.64 -15.05 7.76
C LEU A 135 5.69 -14.06 7.26
N VAL A 136 6.14 -14.20 6.03
CA VAL A 136 6.88 -13.15 5.33
C VAL A 136 5.89 -12.19 4.68
N CYS A 137 5.90 -10.94 5.10
CA CYS A 137 5.03 -9.89 4.59
C CYS A 137 5.81 -8.99 3.64
N LEU A 138 5.43 -8.95 2.35
CA LEU A 138 5.90 -7.97 1.39
C LEU A 138 4.94 -6.79 1.40
N LEU A 139 5.41 -5.65 1.89
CA LEU A 139 4.68 -4.39 1.95
C LEU A 139 5.20 -3.47 0.86
N ALA A 140 4.45 -3.33 -0.23
CA ALA A 140 4.87 -2.55 -1.39
C ALA A 140 3.76 -1.55 -1.79
N SER A 141 4.06 -0.25 -1.62
CA SER A 141 3.15 0.86 -1.87
C SER A 141 3.86 2.02 -2.59
N GLY A 142 3.19 3.16 -2.72
CA GLY A 142 3.77 4.40 -3.25
C GLY A 142 4.95 4.90 -2.45
N GLY A 143 4.92 4.80 -1.11
CA GLY A 143 5.95 5.33 -0.22
C GLY A 143 6.87 4.28 0.40
N HIS A 144 6.51 2.99 0.39
CA HIS A 144 7.23 1.95 1.10
C HIS A 144 7.46 0.70 0.26
N THR A 145 8.62 0.05 0.49
CA THR A 145 8.89 -1.30 0.02
C THR A 145 9.71 -2.00 1.10
N ASP A 146 8.99 -2.69 1.97
CA ASP A 146 9.54 -3.36 3.14
C ASP A 146 9.23 -4.87 3.06
N LEU A 147 10.18 -5.68 3.47
CA LEU A 147 10.01 -7.12 3.70
C LEU A 147 10.11 -7.35 5.20
N VAL A 148 9.05 -7.87 5.79
CA VAL A 148 8.89 -8.01 7.24
C VAL A 148 8.56 -9.46 7.57
N LEU A 149 9.12 -10.00 8.65
CA LEU A 149 8.66 -11.25 9.24
C LEU A 149 7.67 -10.91 10.35
N MET A 150 6.47 -11.46 10.25
CA MET A 150 5.46 -11.44 11.30
C MET A 150 5.53 -12.78 12.06
N GLU A 151 6.03 -12.75 13.29
CA GLU A 151 6.19 -13.93 14.14
C GLU A 151 4.93 -14.23 14.96
N GLY A 152 4.10 -13.21 15.13
CA GLY A 152 2.80 -13.25 15.81
C GLY A 152 2.12 -11.89 15.73
N HIS A 153 0.94 -11.77 16.34
CA HIS A 153 0.24 -10.48 16.39
C HIS A 153 1.07 -9.43 17.13
N GLY A 154 1.42 -8.34 16.44
CA GLY A 154 2.24 -7.25 16.95
C GLY A 154 3.72 -7.59 17.12
N GLU A 155 4.18 -8.74 16.61
CA GLU A 155 5.56 -9.17 16.65
C GLU A 155 6.16 -9.18 15.26
N TYR A 156 6.95 -8.12 14.96
CA TYR A 156 7.49 -7.88 13.63
C TYR A 156 9.01 -7.78 13.67
N ARG A 157 9.65 -8.31 12.64
CA ARG A 157 11.08 -8.15 12.41
C ARG A 157 11.33 -7.72 10.96
N LEU A 158 11.96 -6.57 10.79
CA LEU A 158 12.34 -6.08 9.47
C LEU A 158 13.43 -6.99 8.88
N LEU A 159 13.17 -7.54 7.68
CA LEU A 159 14.11 -8.38 6.93
C LEU A 159 14.87 -7.56 5.88
N GLY A 160 14.19 -6.60 5.25
CA GLY A 160 14.77 -5.73 4.25
C GLY A 160 13.84 -4.59 3.89
N ARG A 161 14.42 -3.54 3.34
CA ARG A 161 13.66 -2.39 2.81
C ARG A 161 14.35 -1.79 1.60
N THR A 162 13.65 -0.94 0.87
CA THR A 162 14.27 -0.20 -0.22
C THR A 162 15.33 0.78 0.28
N ARG A 163 16.40 0.93 -0.49
CA ARG A 163 17.50 1.89 -0.24
C ARG A 163 17.27 3.23 -0.94
N ASP A 164 16.30 3.27 -1.85
CA ASP A 164 15.98 4.43 -2.68
C ASP A 164 14.47 4.53 -2.90
N ASP A 165 14.01 4.71 -4.14
CA ASP A 165 12.59 4.81 -4.46
C ASP A 165 11.82 3.57 -3.97
N ALA A 166 10.57 3.75 -3.50
CA ALA A 166 9.65 2.64 -3.31
C ALA A 166 9.18 2.07 -4.66
N ALA A 167 8.70 0.83 -4.67
CA ALA A 167 8.25 0.17 -5.90
C ALA A 167 7.11 0.95 -6.60
N GLY A 168 6.13 1.45 -5.84
CA GLY A 168 5.05 2.26 -6.39
C GLY A 168 5.56 3.61 -6.92
N GLU A 169 6.43 4.29 -6.20
CA GLU A 169 7.10 5.50 -6.67
C GLU A 169 7.90 5.26 -7.97
N ALA A 170 8.56 4.09 -8.08
CA ALA A 170 9.26 3.71 -9.30
C ALA A 170 8.29 3.54 -10.49
N PHE A 171 7.11 2.95 -10.28
CA PHE A 171 6.05 2.87 -11.27
C PHE A 171 5.52 4.26 -11.68
N ASP A 172 5.29 5.17 -10.71
CA ASP A 172 4.81 6.53 -10.99
C ASP A 172 5.83 7.32 -11.81
N LYS A 173 7.11 7.21 -11.44
CA LYS A 173 8.21 7.84 -12.19
C LYS A 173 8.35 7.26 -13.60
N ALA A 174 8.17 5.94 -13.76
CA ALA A 174 8.20 5.27 -15.05
C ALA A 174 7.04 5.72 -15.95
N ALA A 175 5.83 5.78 -15.41
CA ALA A 175 4.66 6.26 -16.13
C ALA A 175 4.86 7.70 -16.63
N ARG A 176 5.43 8.56 -15.78
CA ARG A 176 5.76 9.94 -16.18
C ARG A 176 6.78 10.01 -17.31
N VAL A 177 7.82 9.17 -17.30
CA VAL A 177 8.82 9.09 -18.38
C VAL A 177 8.19 8.64 -19.69
N LEU A 178 7.23 7.71 -19.64
CA LEU A 178 6.52 7.18 -20.82
C LEU A 178 5.32 8.02 -21.26
N GLY A 179 5.06 9.16 -20.58
CA GLY A 179 3.90 10.01 -20.93
C GLY A 179 2.56 9.39 -20.55
N LEU A 180 2.53 8.46 -19.62
CA LEU A 180 1.33 7.83 -19.09
C LEU A 180 0.77 8.62 -17.89
N GLY A 181 -0.46 8.28 -17.48
CA GLY A 181 -1.16 8.97 -16.41
C GLY A 181 -0.66 8.64 -15.00
N PHE A 182 -1.37 9.18 -14.01
CA PHE A 182 -1.22 8.89 -12.59
C PHE A 182 -2.54 8.30 -12.05
N PRO A 183 -2.48 7.29 -11.16
CA PRO A 183 -1.30 6.61 -10.60
C PRO A 183 -0.60 5.70 -11.62
N GLY A 184 0.74 5.65 -11.56
CA GLY A 184 1.57 5.02 -12.57
C GLY A 184 1.50 3.50 -12.61
N GLY A 185 1.30 2.84 -11.46
CA GLY A 185 1.23 1.37 -11.41
C GLY A 185 0.17 0.77 -12.32
N PRO A 186 -1.11 1.16 -12.22
CA PRO A 186 -2.19 0.71 -13.12
C PRO A 186 -1.92 1.06 -14.58
N GLU A 187 -1.40 2.25 -14.87
CA GLU A 187 -1.09 2.69 -16.23
C GLU A 187 0.01 1.83 -16.87
N ILE A 188 1.11 1.59 -16.17
CA ILE A 188 2.19 0.70 -16.62
C ILE A 188 1.65 -0.71 -16.88
N GLN A 189 0.84 -1.26 -15.95
CA GLN A 189 0.26 -2.59 -16.13
C GLN A 189 -0.65 -2.66 -17.36
N ARG A 190 -1.46 -1.64 -17.60
CA ARG A 190 -2.37 -1.57 -18.75
C ARG A 190 -1.59 -1.54 -20.07
N GLU A 191 -0.55 -0.70 -20.15
CA GLU A 191 0.27 -0.62 -21.35
C GLU A 191 1.13 -1.87 -21.55
N ALA A 192 1.69 -2.44 -20.48
CA ALA A 192 2.43 -3.70 -20.51
C ALA A 192 1.61 -4.85 -21.13
N GLY A 193 0.29 -4.87 -20.88
CA GLY A 193 -0.62 -5.85 -21.47
C GLY A 193 -0.75 -5.77 -23.01
N ARG A 194 -0.26 -4.70 -23.64
CA ARG A 194 -0.26 -4.51 -25.09
C ARG A 194 1.08 -4.83 -25.75
N ALA A 195 2.09 -5.17 -24.96
CA ALA A 195 3.44 -5.41 -25.47
C ALA A 195 3.49 -6.64 -26.37
N THR A 196 4.14 -6.50 -27.50
CA THR A 196 4.42 -7.59 -28.44
C THR A 196 5.80 -8.20 -28.17
N ARG A 197 6.75 -7.38 -27.71
CA ARG A 197 8.13 -7.78 -27.44
C ARG A 197 8.67 -6.97 -26.26
N PRO A 198 8.48 -7.44 -25.01
CA PRO A 198 9.00 -6.73 -23.83
C PRO A 198 10.48 -6.41 -23.94
N GLU A 199 10.85 -5.15 -23.66
CA GLU A 199 12.24 -4.70 -23.70
C GLU A 199 12.99 -5.18 -22.44
N PRO A 200 14.12 -5.90 -22.56
CA PRO A 200 14.81 -6.42 -21.39
C PRO A 200 15.43 -5.30 -20.55
N PHE A 201 15.28 -5.36 -19.24
CA PHE A 201 15.89 -4.45 -18.27
C PHE A 201 17.00 -5.14 -17.47
N PRO A 202 17.97 -4.38 -16.94
CA PRO A 202 19.01 -4.95 -16.10
C PRO A 202 18.41 -5.53 -14.82
N ARG A 203 18.97 -6.64 -14.34
CA ARG A 203 18.60 -7.17 -13.03
C ARG A 203 19.00 -6.22 -11.92
N VAL A 204 18.11 -6.05 -10.94
CA VAL A 204 18.42 -5.31 -9.72
C VAL A 204 19.26 -6.19 -8.80
N VAL A 205 20.53 -5.81 -8.62
CA VAL A 205 21.44 -6.52 -7.72
C VAL A 205 21.68 -5.66 -6.49
N VAL A 206 21.12 -6.08 -5.35
CA VAL A 206 21.34 -5.43 -4.04
C VAL A 206 21.63 -6.52 -3.02
N GLU A 207 22.60 -6.24 -2.13
CA GLU A 207 23.02 -7.18 -1.09
C GLU A 207 21.88 -7.48 -0.10
N GLY A 208 21.80 -8.73 0.33
CA GLY A 208 20.82 -9.19 1.31
C GLY A 208 19.37 -9.13 0.78
N LEU A 209 18.44 -8.79 1.66
CA LEU A 209 17.00 -8.68 1.36
C LEU A 209 16.53 -7.23 1.07
N ALA A 210 17.48 -6.31 0.88
CA ALA A 210 17.15 -4.94 0.51
C ALA A 210 16.68 -4.83 -0.95
N PHE A 211 15.95 -3.75 -1.27
CA PHE A 211 15.51 -3.40 -2.61
C PHE A 211 16.20 -2.13 -3.11
N SER A 212 16.18 -1.90 -4.42
CA SER A 212 16.58 -0.65 -5.07
C SER A 212 15.95 -0.59 -6.46
N PHE A 213 15.35 0.54 -6.82
CA PHE A 213 14.68 0.71 -8.11
C PHE A 213 15.20 1.89 -8.92
N SER A 214 16.08 2.72 -8.35
CA SER A 214 16.64 3.91 -9.02
C SER A 214 17.42 3.58 -10.30
N GLY A 215 18.11 2.43 -10.33
CA GLY A 215 18.82 1.94 -11.51
C GLY A 215 17.88 1.59 -12.68
N LEU A 216 16.71 1.04 -12.39
CA LEU A 216 15.68 0.73 -13.40
C LEU A 216 15.12 2.01 -14.03
N LYS A 217 14.86 3.05 -13.22
CA LYS A 217 14.43 4.34 -13.73
C LYS A 217 15.46 4.94 -14.70
N THR A 218 16.73 4.91 -14.34
CA THR A 218 17.82 5.41 -15.21
C THR A 218 17.89 4.62 -16.51
N ALA A 219 17.74 3.29 -16.44
CA ALA A 219 17.71 2.44 -17.62
C ALA A 219 16.50 2.76 -18.54
N LEU A 220 15.33 3.00 -17.93
CA LEU A 220 14.10 3.38 -18.66
C LEU A 220 14.30 4.72 -19.39
N VAL A 221 14.80 5.75 -18.70
CA VAL A 221 15.04 7.06 -19.32
C VAL A 221 15.96 6.94 -20.55
N ARG A 222 17.08 6.21 -20.44
CA ARG A 222 18.01 6.01 -21.55
C ARG A 222 17.35 5.29 -22.74
N ARG A 223 16.52 4.26 -22.48
CA ARG A 223 15.80 3.54 -23.53
C ARG A 223 14.71 4.40 -24.19
N ALA A 224 13.96 5.15 -23.38
CA ALA A 224 12.95 6.07 -23.87
C ALA A 224 13.57 7.18 -24.73
N GLN A 225 14.75 7.69 -24.35
CA GLN A 225 15.52 8.64 -25.18
C GLN A 225 15.97 8.01 -26.49
N ALA A 226 16.53 6.79 -26.47
CA ALA A 226 16.98 6.08 -27.67
C ALA A 226 15.80 5.77 -28.63
N ALA A 227 14.59 5.56 -28.10
CA ALA A 227 13.37 5.37 -28.86
C ALA A 227 12.68 6.68 -29.28
N GLY A 228 13.27 7.85 -28.97
CA GLY A 228 12.69 9.17 -29.27
C GLY A 228 11.42 9.51 -28.49
N LEU A 229 11.16 8.84 -27.36
CA LEU A 229 9.97 9.01 -26.54
C LEU A 229 10.15 10.01 -25.38
N TYR A 230 11.38 10.38 -25.06
CA TYR A 230 11.69 11.26 -23.93
C TYR A 230 12.79 12.28 -24.29
N PRO A 231 12.62 13.58 -23.99
CA PRO A 231 11.41 14.18 -23.40
C PRO A 231 10.20 14.12 -24.34
N PRO A 232 8.97 14.15 -23.79
CA PRO A 232 7.73 13.89 -24.61
C PRO A 232 7.51 14.86 -25.76
N ALA A 233 8.16 16.01 -25.77
CA ALA A 233 7.96 17.09 -26.77
C ALA A 233 8.75 16.88 -28.06
N GLY A 234 9.48 15.77 -28.25
CA GLY A 234 10.39 15.56 -29.37
C GLY A 234 10.15 14.29 -30.22
N ALA A 235 9.02 13.63 -30.11
CA ALA A 235 8.76 12.35 -30.78
C ALA A 235 8.81 12.48 -32.29
N SER A 236 9.83 11.88 -32.92
CA SER A 236 10.01 11.79 -34.38
C SER A 236 9.42 10.50 -34.98
N ALA A 237 8.97 9.57 -34.14
CA ALA A 237 8.40 8.29 -34.57
C ALA A 237 6.91 8.42 -34.95
N SER A 238 6.42 7.50 -35.81
CA SER A 238 5.00 7.44 -36.09
C SER A 238 4.18 7.13 -34.84
N PRO A 239 2.90 7.57 -34.73
CA PRO A 239 2.07 7.32 -33.57
C PRO A 239 1.90 5.83 -33.21
N SER A 240 1.94 4.92 -34.17
CA SER A 240 1.86 3.48 -33.96
C SER A 240 3.15 2.89 -33.40
N GLU A 241 4.30 3.24 -33.97
CA GLU A 241 5.62 2.81 -33.49
C GLU A 241 5.91 3.34 -32.07
N SER A 242 5.52 4.59 -31.81
CA SER A 242 5.62 5.17 -30.47
C SER A 242 4.79 4.40 -29.43
N ARG A 243 3.56 3.98 -29.78
CA ARG A 243 2.71 3.19 -28.88
C ARG A 243 3.27 1.80 -28.59
N GLU A 244 3.77 1.11 -29.62
CA GLU A 244 4.39 -0.20 -29.45
C GLU A 244 5.66 -0.13 -28.59
N ALA A 245 6.51 0.87 -28.83
CA ALA A 245 7.71 1.09 -28.01
C ALA A 245 7.36 1.41 -26.55
N VAL A 246 6.34 2.23 -26.29
CA VAL A 246 5.84 2.50 -24.93
C VAL A 246 5.37 1.22 -24.25
N ALA A 247 4.58 0.40 -24.94
CA ALA A 247 4.08 -0.86 -24.40
C ALA A 247 5.22 -1.84 -24.06
N ASN A 248 6.20 -1.99 -24.96
CA ASN A 248 7.34 -2.88 -24.77
C ASN A 248 8.25 -2.42 -23.62
N LEU A 249 8.48 -1.09 -23.47
CA LEU A 249 9.22 -0.52 -22.35
C LEU A 249 8.46 -0.66 -21.03
N ALA A 250 7.14 -0.44 -21.02
CA ALA A 250 6.30 -0.61 -19.83
C ALA A 250 6.33 -2.07 -19.34
N ALA A 251 6.24 -3.03 -20.27
CA ALA A 251 6.27 -4.45 -19.94
C ALA A 251 7.63 -4.87 -19.34
N GLY A 252 8.73 -4.50 -20.00
CA GLY A 252 10.06 -4.84 -19.50
C GLY A 252 10.39 -4.19 -18.16
N PHE A 253 9.97 -2.93 -17.95
CA PHE A 253 10.10 -2.25 -16.66
C PHE A 253 9.30 -2.95 -15.57
N GLN A 254 8.02 -3.26 -15.83
CA GLN A 254 7.17 -4.00 -14.90
C GLN A 254 7.77 -5.35 -14.53
N GLU A 255 8.26 -6.12 -15.52
CA GLU A 255 8.91 -7.40 -15.26
C GLU A 255 10.12 -7.27 -14.34
N ALA A 256 10.98 -6.27 -14.58
CA ALA A 256 12.18 -6.06 -13.76
C ALA A 256 11.86 -5.69 -12.31
N VAL A 257 10.86 -4.83 -12.08
CA VAL A 257 10.39 -4.48 -10.73
C VAL A 257 9.80 -5.70 -10.03
N VAL A 258 8.90 -6.40 -10.71
CA VAL A 258 8.22 -7.59 -10.16
C VAL A 258 9.22 -8.69 -9.84
N GLU A 259 10.20 -8.95 -10.71
CA GLU A 259 11.21 -9.98 -10.47
C GLU A 259 12.05 -9.66 -9.23
N ALA A 260 12.44 -8.39 -9.04
CA ALA A 260 13.16 -7.97 -7.84
C ALA A 260 12.33 -8.21 -6.55
N LEU A 261 11.04 -7.88 -6.58
CA LEU A 261 10.12 -8.13 -5.45
C LEU A 261 9.98 -9.63 -5.16
N VAL A 262 9.75 -10.43 -6.19
CA VAL A 262 9.56 -11.89 -6.08
C VAL A 262 10.82 -12.58 -5.56
N GLU A 263 12.00 -12.31 -6.14
CA GLU A 263 13.26 -12.94 -5.73
C GLU A 263 13.57 -12.69 -4.26
N LYS A 264 13.42 -11.44 -3.78
CA LYS A 264 13.68 -11.07 -2.38
C LYS A 264 12.64 -11.67 -1.42
N THR A 265 11.38 -11.73 -1.82
CA THR A 265 10.33 -12.34 -1.01
C THR A 265 10.58 -13.83 -0.82
N LEU A 266 10.85 -14.56 -1.91
CA LEU A 266 11.17 -15.99 -1.85
C LEU A 266 12.45 -16.29 -1.07
N GLU A 267 13.46 -15.42 -1.19
CA GLU A 267 14.68 -15.52 -0.38
C GLU A 267 14.38 -15.28 1.11
N GLY A 268 13.49 -14.33 1.43
CA GLY A 268 13.01 -14.10 2.79
C GLY A 268 12.38 -15.37 3.39
N VAL A 269 11.52 -16.04 2.64
CA VAL A 269 10.91 -17.32 3.06
C VAL A 269 11.99 -18.39 3.33
N ARG A 270 12.95 -18.56 2.41
CA ARG A 270 14.05 -19.55 2.60
C ARG A 270 14.88 -19.28 3.84
N ARG A 271 15.21 -18.01 4.12
CA ARG A 271 16.05 -17.62 5.28
C ARG A 271 15.35 -17.74 6.62
N THR A 272 14.05 -17.53 6.64
CA THR A 272 13.27 -17.46 7.90
C THR A 272 12.51 -18.75 8.21
N GLY A 273 12.33 -19.63 7.21
CA GLY A 273 11.45 -20.78 7.34
C GLY A 273 9.98 -20.40 7.52
N ALA A 274 9.59 -19.23 6.99
CA ALA A 274 8.21 -18.76 7.09
C ALA A 274 7.22 -19.74 6.44
N ARG A 275 6.05 -19.85 7.03
CA ARG A 275 5.00 -20.79 6.64
C ARG A 275 4.10 -20.26 5.54
N GLY A 276 4.13 -18.96 5.29
CA GLY A 276 3.36 -18.30 4.24
C GLY A 276 3.93 -16.95 3.84
N ILE A 277 3.44 -16.43 2.71
CA ILE A 277 3.71 -15.10 2.20
C ILE A 277 2.43 -14.27 2.29
N LEU A 278 2.53 -13.05 2.79
CA LEU A 278 1.45 -12.08 2.79
C LEU A 278 1.84 -10.88 1.93
N LEU A 279 0.93 -10.42 1.07
CA LEU A 279 1.11 -9.20 0.28
C LEU A 279 0.26 -8.07 0.85
N GLY A 280 0.86 -6.89 1.01
CA GLY A 280 0.19 -5.66 1.43
C GLY A 280 0.68 -4.44 0.66
N GLY A 281 -0.15 -3.38 0.63
CA GLY A 281 0.12 -2.15 -0.10
C GLY A 281 -0.35 -2.18 -1.56
N GLY A 282 -0.52 -1.00 -2.16
CA GLY A 282 -1.13 -0.84 -3.49
C GLY A 282 -0.44 -1.60 -4.62
N VAL A 283 0.89 -1.79 -4.56
CA VAL A 283 1.63 -2.59 -5.56
C VAL A 283 1.26 -4.06 -5.50
N SER A 284 0.75 -4.56 -4.38
CA SER A 284 0.25 -5.93 -4.25
C SER A 284 -0.99 -6.23 -5.12
N ALA A 285 -1.65 -5.19 -5.66
CA ALA A 285 -2.71 -5.33 -6.65
C ALA A 285 -2.17 -5.68 -8.05
N ASN A 286 -0.85 -5.55 -8.31
CA ASN A 286 -0.26 -5.85 -9.60
C ASN A 286 -0.44 -7.33 -9.97
N ALA A 287 -1.08 -7.59 -11.10
CA ALA A 287 -1.44 -8.94 -11.54
C ALA A 287 -0.22 -9.82 -11.80
N LEU A 288 0.85 -9.26 -12.39
CA LEU A 288 2.07 -10.01 -12.67
C LEU A 288 2.80 -10.42 -11.39
N LEU A 289 2.84 -9.54 -10.37
CA LEU A 289 3.42 -9.86 -9.07
C LEU A 289 2.69 -11.04 -8.40
N ARG A 290 1.35 -10.98 -8.36
CA ARG A 290 0.51 -12.06 -7.83
C ARG A 290 0.75 -13.37 -8.56
N GLN A 291 0.71 -13.33 -9.89
CA GLN A 291 0.92 -14.51 -10.74
C GLN A 291 2.30 -15.14 -10.50
N ARG A 292 3.37 -14.34 -10.49
CA ARG A 292 4.74 -14.84 -10.30
C ARG A 292 4.95 -15.45 -8.92
N LEU A 293 4.43 -14.82 -7.87
CA LEU A 293 4.49 -15.39 -6.52
C LEU A 293 3.64 -16.66 -6.42
N GLN A 294 2.42 -16.68 -6.96
CA GLN A 294 1.57 -17.87 -6.97
C GLN A 294 2.23 -19.07 -7.66
N GLN A 295 2.95 -18.83 -8.76
CA GLN A 295 3.64 -19.87 -9.52
C GLN A 295 4.93 -20.37 -8.86
N ARG A 296 5.64 -19.50 -8.12
CA ARG A 296 7.00 -19.79 -7.63
C ARG A 296 7.11 -19.97 -6.12
N SER A 297 6.06 -19.65 -5.38
CA SER A 297 6.10 -19.78 -3.92
C SER A 297 6.05 -21.24 -3.48
N PRO A 298 6.96 -21.66 -2.59
CA PRO A 298 6.92 -22.99 -1.97
C PRO A 298 5.92 -23.05 -0.80
N VAL A 299 5.31 -21.93 -0.41
CA VAL A 299 4.38 -21.79 0.72
C VAL A 299 3.11 -21.05 0.27
N PRO A 300 2.00 -21.17 1.01
CA PRO A 300 0.77 -20.46 0.71
C PRO A 300 0.96 -18.96 0.56
N LEU A 301 0.24 -18.35 -0.40
CA LEU A 301 0.23 -16.93 -0.68
C LEU A 301 -1.09 -16.32 -0.21
N LEU A 302 -1.02 -15.40 0.74
CA LEU A 302 -2.15 -14.65 1.29
C LEU A 302 -2.20 -13.29 0.63
N VAL A 303 -3.22 -13.06 -0.20
CA VAL A 303 -3.39 -11.80 -0.93
C VAL A 303 -4.81 -11.31 -0.76
N PRO A 304 -5.03 -10.14 -0.14
CA PRO A 304 -6.37 -9.55 -0.05
C PRO A 304 -6.90 -9.18 -1.44
N CYS A 305 -8.21 -9.01 -1.56
CA CYS A 305 -8.81 -8.50 -2.79
C CYS A 305 -8.25 -7.09 -3.11
N PRO A 306 -8.23 -6.67 -4.39
CA PRO A 306 -7.62 -5.40 -4.79
C PRO A 306 -8.11 -4.18 -4.03
N SER A 307 -9.40 -4.13 -3.65
CA SER A 307 -9.99 -3.03 -2.89
C SER A 307 -9.50 -2.90 -1.45
N LEU A 308 -8.89 -3.96 -0.89
CA LEU A 308 -8.26 -3.95 0.44
C LEU A 308 -6.73 -3.75 0.38
N CYS A 309 -6.13 -3.76 -0.83
CA CYS A 309 -4.69 -3.54 -0.98
C CYS A 309 -4.29 -2.08 -0.89
N THR A 310 -5.18 -1.15 -1.27
CA THR A 310 -4.96 0.30 -1.18
C THR A 310 -5.29 0.82 0.21
N ASP A 311 -4.90 2.08 0.49
CA ASP A 311 -5.12 2.73 1.78
C ASP A 311 -6.61 2.80 2.11
N ASN A 312 -6.98 2.33 3.30
CA ASN A 312 -8.38 2.25 3.73
C ASN A 312 -8.51 2.19 5.25
N GLY A 313 -9.69 2.59 5.77
CA GLY A 313 -9.95 2.61 7.20
C GLY A 313 -10.14 1.22 7.82
N ALA A 314 -10.62 0.25 7.04
CA ALA A 314 -10.91 -1.08 7.56
C ALA A 314 -9.64 -1.85 7.96
N MET A 315 -8.53 -1.69 7.22
CA MET A 315 -7.23 -2.28 7.57
C MET A 315 -6.72 -1.77 8.92
N ILE A 316 -6.98 -0.50 9.23
CA ILE A 316 -6.61 0.13 10.50
C ILE A 316 -7.50 -0.40 11.64
N ALA A 317 -8.80 -0.56 11.41
CA ALA A 317 -9.72 -1.16 12.38
C ALA A 317 -9.36 -2.62 12.68
N ALA A 318 -9.00 -3.40 11.66
CA ALA A 318 -8.57 -4.79 11.81
C ALA A 318 -7.30 -4.90 12.66
N ALA A 319 -6.25 -4.17 12.32
CA ALA A 319 -5.00 -4.13 13.09
C ALA A 319 -5.25 -3.72 14.55
N ALA A 320 -6.05 -2.68 14.75
CA ALA A 320 -6.40 -2.18 16.08
C ALA A 320 -7.10 -3.22 16.94
N PHE A 321 -7.98 -4.05 16.39
CA PHE A 321 -8.66 -5.10 17.15
C PHE A 321 -7.68 -6.03 17.88
N PHE A 322 -6.67 -6.53 17.18
CA PHE A 322 -5.69 -7.46 17.78
C PHE A 322 -4.82 -6.77 18.84
N ARG A 323 -4.45 -5.52 18.63
CA ARG A 323 -3.70 -4.71 19.60
C ARG A 323 -4.54 -4.38 20.83
N LEU A 324 -5.81 -4.02 20.64
CA LEU A 324 -6.77 -3.79 21.73
C LEU A 324 -6.98 -5.04 22.58
N ARG A 325 -7.01 -6.23 21.97
CA ARG A 325 -7.08 -7.52 22.71
C ARG A 325 -5.83 -7.78 23.56
N ARG A 326 -4.68 -7.26 23.19
CA ARG A 326 -3.43 -7.29 23.96
C ARG A 326 -3.39 -6.24 25.07
N GLY A 327 -4.45 -5.44 25.21
CA GLY A 327 -4.55 -4.40 26.24
C GLY A 327 -3.95 -3.05 25.85
N GLU A 328 -3.48 -2.90 24.61
CA GLU A 328 -2.90 -1.64 24.15
C GLU A 328 -3.95 -0.53 24.04
N ARG A 329 -3.59 0.66 24.50
CA ARG A 329 -4.40 1.90 24.46
C ARG A 329 -3.46 3.09 24.37
N HIS A 330 -3.93 4.18 23.77
CA HIS A 330 -3.20 5.46 23.76
C HIS A 330 -3.98 6.53 24.55
N GLY A 331 -3.25 7.42 25.16
CA GLY A 331 -3.79 8.62 25.79
C GLY A 331 -4.04 9.74 24.78
N TRP A 332 -4.42 10.90 25.32
CA TRP A 332 -4.65 12.12 24.51
C TRP A 332 -3.33 12.77 24.02
N ASP A 333 -2.19 12.25 24.47
CA ASP A 333 -0.84 12.58 24.03
C ASP A 333 -0.41 11.85 22.75
N LEU A 334 -1.23 10.93 22.22
CA LEU A 334 -0.97 10.30 20.92
C LEU A 334 -0.62 11.37 19.88
N ASP A 335 0.48 11.19 19.14
CA ASP A 335 0.93 12.15 18.13
C ASP A 335 1.19 11.47 16.78
N ALA A 336 1.39 12.29 15.75
CA ALA A 336 1.77 11.86 14.42
C ALA A 336 3.27 11.52 14.37
N HIS A 337 3.60 10.37 13.80
CA HIS A 337 4.98 9.87 13.65
C HIS A 337 5.29 9.58 12.18
N PRO A 338 5.65 10.59 11.35
CA PRO A 338 5.82 10.45 9.90
C PRO A 338 6.80 9.37 9.46
N SER A 339 7.79 9.07 10.31
CA SER A 339 8.83 8.08 10.04
C SER A 339 8.71 6.83 10.94
N LEU A 340 7.50 6.53 11.43
CA LEU A 340 7.24 5.37 12.28
C LEU A 340 7.65 4.08 11.56
N ARG A 341 8.42 3.24 12.23
CA ARG A 341 8.88 1.96 11.66
C ARG A 341 8.02 0.81 12.16
N LEU A 342 7.94 -0.23 11.35
CA LEU A 342 7.36 -1.51 11.73
C LEU A 342 8.49 -2.52 11.91
N GLY A 343 8.70 -2.97 13.16
CA GLY A 343 9.80 -3.85 13.54
C GLY A 343 11.11 -3.14 13.83
#